data_ca884c86334acbc2c17dc5bdf8877698
#
_entry.id   ca884c86334acbc2c17dc5bdf8877698
#
_cell.length_a   1.000
_cell.length_b   1.000
_cell.length_c   1.000
_cell.angle_alpha   90.00
_cell.angle_beta   90.00
_cell.angle_gamma   90.00
#
_symmetry.space_group_name_H-M   'P 1'
#
loop_
_entity.id
_entity.type
_entity.pdbx_description
1 polymer ?
#
loop_
_entity_poly.entity_id
_entity_poly.type
_entity_poly.pdbx_seq_one_letter_code
_entity_poly.pdbx_strand_id
1 'polypeptide(L)'
;MTDDVIIVGAGIIGAACARALASAGLGVTVIDRGTTAGGTSAACEGNLLLSDKGPGHELVLAQYAATLWRGAVTDLGEQLGDGFPSVEFDPKGGLVVATTTAGAGPLLDFAASQRRSGVDAREIDPREARRLEPDLTACIEAAVYYPEDAQVQPTIATEALMASARLDGARLLENTPVLGPLLDSAGSLIGVTTPAGELRGGRVLVAAGPWSREVAGLLGVHLPVRPRRGELLVTTRMRHRIFHKVYDADYVGAVGSDDDTLQTSSVVESTESGTVLIGSSRQQVGFDARFRVDVLSEIAAKAIRLFPFLANAAVMRSYGGFRPFMPDHLPIIGEDPRMPGLWYATGHEGAGIGLSLATAEIIRDLMQGLPTRIDAAPYSASRTSLAPYLRAVA
;
A
#
# COMPACT_ATOMS: atom_id res chain seq x y z
N MET A 1 2.01 -30.91 -11.77
CA MET A 1 0.66 -30.29 -11.83
C MET A 1 0.86 -28.91 -12.44
N THR A 2 -0.04 -28.47 -13.28
CA THR A 2 -0.02 -27.13 -13.86
C THR A 2 -0.92 -26.28 -12.98
N ASP A 3 -0.41 -25.19 -12.42
CA ASP A 3 -1.22 -24.26 -11.63
C ASP A 3 -2.08 -23.40 -12.57
N ASP A 4 -3.22 -22.88 -12.09
CA ASP A 4 -4.01 -21.92 -12.85
C ASP A 4 -3.31 -20.54 -12.89
N VAL A 5 -2.69 -20.17 -11.76
CA VAL A 5 -2.02 -18.86 -11.60
C VAL A 5 -0.70 -19.01 -10.83
N ILE A 6 0.35 -18.41 -11.38
CA ILE A 6 1.61 -18.16 -10.66
C ILE A 6 1.64 -16.68 -10.26
N ILE A 7 1.78 -16.40 -8.97
CA ILE A 7 1.90 -15.03 -8.43
C ILE A 7 3.37 -14.77 -8.12
N VAL A 8 3.93 -13.71 -8.69
CA VAL A 8 5.31 -13.26 -8.43
C VAL A 8 5.29 -12.10 -7.44
N GLY A 9 5.66 -12.40 -6.20
CA GLY A 9 5.68 -11.47 -5.07
C GLY A 9 4.75 -11.91 -3.94
N ALA A 10 5.31 -12.10 -2.75
CA ALA A 10 4.61 -12.45 -1.51
C ALA A 10 4.43 -11.25 -0.55
N GLY A 11 4.33 -10.04 -1.09
CA GLY A 11 3.88 -8.85 -0.36
C GLY A 11 2.37 -8.86 -0.17
N ILE A 12 1.84 -7.80 0.46
CA ILE A 12 0.40 -7.69 0.78
C ILE A 12 -0.51 -7.88 -0.45
N ILE A 13 -0.13 -7.34 -1.59
CA ILE A 13 -0.92 -7.46 -2.83
C ILE A 13 -0.93 -8.90 -3.32
N GLY A 14 0.24 -9.56 -3.37
CA GLY A 14 0.33 -10.96 -3.79
C GLY A 14 -0.39 -11.89 -2.82
N ALA A 15 -0.28 -11.67 -1.52
CA ALA A 15 -0.97 -12.44 -0.49
C ALA A 15 -2.51 -12.28 -0.57
N ALA A 16 -3.01 -11.05 -0.77
CA ALA A 16 -4.43 -10.80 -0.96
C ALA A 16 -4.96 -11.47 -2.23
N CYS A 17 -4.23 -11.36 -3.36
CA CYS A 17 -4.58 -12.04 -4.61
C CYS A 17 -4.55 -13.57 -4.45
N ALA A 18 -3.54 -14.11 -3.75
CA ALA A 18 -3.45 -15.54 -3.50
C ALA A 18 -4.67 -16.06 -2.71
N ARG A 19 -5.07 -15.33 -1.64
CA ARG A 19 -6.27 -15.66 -0.88
C ARG A 19 -7.52 -15.62 -1.74
N ALA A 20 -7.73 -14.52 -2.47
CA ALA A 20 -8.95 -14.35 -3.29
C ALA A 20 -9.06 -15.40 -4.40
N LEU A 21 -7.95 -15.78 -5.03
CA LEU A 21 -7.93 -16.78 -6.11
C LEU A 21 -8.05 -18.21 -5.57
N ALA A 22 -7.34 -18.54 -4.49
CA ALA A 22 -7.40 -19.88 -3.88
C ALA A 22 -8.79 -20.16 -3.29
N SER A 23 -9.38 -19.19 -2.58
CA SER A 23 -10.76 -19.35 -2.05
C SER A 23 -11.81 -19.45 -3.16
N ALA A 24 -11.51 -18.96 -4.36
CA ALA A 24 -12.34 -19.14 -5.56
C ALA A 24 -12.10 -20.48 -6.29
N GLY A 25 -11.25 -21.36 -5.74
CA GLY A 25 -10.99 -22.70 -6.23
C GLY A 25 -9.92 -22.80 -7.33
N LEU A 26 -9.14 -21.74 -7.59
CA LEU A 26 -8.03 -21.80 -8.54
C LEU A 26 -6.78 -22.40 -7.89
N GLY A 27 -6.01 -23.16 -8.68
CA GLY A 27 -4.69 -23.64 -8.29
C GLY A 27 -3.67 -22.47 -8.31
N VAL A 28 -3.16 -22.06 -7.14
CA VAL A 28 -2.28 -20.90 -6.99
C VAL A 28 -0.91 -21.33 -6.47
N THR A 29 0.15 -20.86 -7.14
CA THR A 29 1.52 -20.89 -6.60
C THR A 29 2.06 -19.46 -6.48
N VAL A 30 2.43 -19.06 -5.26
CA VAL A 30 3.11 -17.79 -4.99
C VAL A 30 4.61 -18.06 -4.94
N ILE A 31 5.39 -17.24 -5.63
CA ILE A 31 6.85 -17.25 -5.57
C ILE A 31 7.38 -15.89 -5.15
N ASP A 32 8.39 -15.86 -4.31
CA ASP A 32 9.11 -14.64 -3.93
C ASP A 32 10.60 -14.89 -3.87
N ARG A 33 11.41 -13.91 -4.30
CA ARG A 33 12.88 -13.99 -4.21
C ARG A 33 13.41 -13.96 -2.77
N GLY A 34 12.59 -13.48 -1.82
CA GLY A 34 12.84 -13.45 -0.38
C GLY A 34 11.76 -14.20 0.37
N THR A 35 11.29 -13.61 1.47
CA THR A 35 10.25 -14.17 2.34
C THR A 35 8.94 -13.38 2.21
N THR A 36 7.85 -13.95 2.70
CA THR A 36 6.57 -13.28 2.83
C THR A 36 6.73 -11.96 3.59
N ALA A 37 6.05 -10.91 3.12
CA ALA A 37 6.14 -9.55 3.63
C ALA A 37 7.55 -8.92 3.63
N GLY A 38 8.61 -9.57 3.14
CA GLY A 38 10.00 -9.14 3.27
C GLY A 38 10.39 -7.85 2.54
N GLY A 39 9.48 -7.29 1.72
CA GLY A 39 9.71 -6.07 0.95
C GLY A 39 9.04 -4.82 1.54
N THR A 40 8.35 -4.07 0.69
CA THR A 40 7.66 -2.82 1.03
C THR A 40 6.60 -3.02 2.13
N SER A 41 5.94 -4.18 2.17
CA SER A 41 4.90 -4.48 3.16
C SER A 41 5.40 -4.47 4.61
N ALA A 42 6.67 -4.86 4.86
CA ALA A 42 7.29 -4.76 6.19
C ALA A 42 7.87 -3.37 6.50
N ALA A 43 7.88 -2.47 5.52
CA ALA A 43 8.52 -1.17 5.62
C ALA A 43 7.52 -0.01 5.53
N CYS A 44 6.28 -0.23 5.94
CA CYS A 44 5.20 0.75 5.95
C CYS A 44 4.51 0.86 7.32
N GLU A 45 3.55 1.76 7.42
CA GLU A 45 2.82 2.08 8.65
C GLU A 45 1.53 1.25 8.81
N GLY A 46 1.05 0.62 7.75
CA GLY A 46 -0.19 -0.19 7.79
C GLY A 46 -1.46 0.62 7.54
N ASN A 47 -1.36 1.67 6.77
CA ASN A 47 -2.43 2.64 6.54
C ASN A 47 -3.60 2.11 5.71
N LEU A 48 -4.82 2.34 6.20
CA LEU A 48 -6.10 2.13 5.52
C LEU A 48 -6.80 3.49 5.47
N LEU A 49 -6.45 4.34 4.50
CA LEU A 49 -6.85 5.75 4.48
C LEU A 49 -7.77 6.09 3.31
N LEU A 50 -8.77 6.93 3.60
CA LEU A 50 -9.53 7.70 2.61
C LEU A 50 -9.07 9.17 2.62
N SER A 51 -8.59 9.64 3.74
CA SER A 51 -8.27 11.04 4.02
C SER A 51 -7.16 11.64 3.16
N ASP A 52 -6.25 10.84 2.61
CA ASP A 52 -5.14 11.30 1.77
C ASP A 52 -5.44 11.22 0.26
N LYS A 53 -6.67 10.84 -0.12
CA LYS A 53 -7.03 10.61 -1.52
C LYS A 53 -8.00 11.67 -2.05
N GLY A 54 -7.58 12.34 -3.12
CA GLY A 54 -8.45 13.25 -3.85
C GLY A 54 -9.53 12.52 -4.68
N PRO A 55 -10.58 13.23 -5.12
CA PRO A 55 -11.57 12.67 -6.03
C PRO A 55 -10.92 12.04 -7.27
N GLY A 56 -11.28 10.80 -7.57
CA GLY A 56 -10.71 10.06 -8.70
C GLY A 56 -10.75 8.56 -8.50
N HIS A 57 -10.10 7.84 -9.41
CA HIS A 57 -10.16 6.38 -9.43
C HIS A 57 -9.46 5.73 -8.23
N GLU A 58 -8.37 6.33 -7.70
CA GLU A 58 -7.73 5.80 -6.49
C GLU A 58 -8.66 5.88 -5.27
N LEU A 59 -9.43 6.98 -5.12
CA LEU A 59 -10.43 7.10 -4.07
C LEU A 59 -11.55 6.05 -4.21
N VAL A 60 -12.04 5.81 -5.43
CA VAL A 60 -13.05 4.77 -5.68
C VAL A 60 -12.55 3.39 -5.26
N LEU A 61 -11.30 3.06 -5.60
CA LEU A 61 -10.67 1.80 -5.20
C LEU A 61 -10.49 1.72 -3.67
N ALA A 62 -10.10 2.83 -3.03
CA ALA A 62 -9.93 2.89 -1.57
C ALA A 62 -11.26 2.77 -0.81
N GLN A 63 -12.31 3.44 -1.28
CA GLN A 63 -13.65 3.31 -0.70
C GLN A 63 -14.15 1.86 -0.78
N TYR A 64 -13.96 1.21 -1.94
CA TYR A 64 -14.30 -0.20 -2.07
C TYR A 64 -13.48 -1.07 -1.12
N ALA A 65 -12.17 -0.89 -1.07
CA ALA A 65 -11.29 -1.65 -0.18
C ALA A 65 -11.65 -1.47 1.31
N ALA A 66 -12.02 -0.25 1.74
CA ALA A 66 -12.42 0.04 3.11
C ALA A 66 -13.66 -0.78 3.54
N THR A 67 -14.59 -1.04 2.61
CA THR A 67 -15.76 -1.90 2.90
C THR A 67 -15.39 -3.36 3.15
N LEU A 68 -14.24 -3.82 2.64
CA LEU A 68 -13.81 -5.22 2.71
C LEU A 68 -12.99 -5.52 3.97
N TRP A 69 -12.18 -4.55 4.45
CA TRP A 69 -11.20 -4.81 5.50
C TRP A 69 -11.78 -5.34 6.81
N ARG A 70 -12.88 -4.76 7.30
CA ARG A 70 -13.50 -5.21 8.57
C ARG A 70 -13.97 -6.67 8.49
N GLY A 71 -14.63 -7.04 7.41
CA GLY A 71 -15.06 -8.43 7.17
C GLY A 71 -13.86 -9.37 7.04
N ALA A 72 -12.86 -8.98 6.24
CA ALA A 72 -11.67 -9.79 6.03
C ALA A 72 -10.89 -10.08 7.32
N VAL A 73 -10.81 -9.11 8.24
CA VAL A 73 -10.16 -9.30 9.55
C VAL A 73 -10.92 -10.31 10.41
N THR A 74 -12.26 -10.24 10.41
CA THR A 74 -13.10 -11.23 11.10
C THR A 74 -12.90 -12.63 10.52
N ASP A 75 -13.01 -12.76 9.19
CA ASP A 75 -12.82 -14.04 8.50
C ASP A 75 -11.43 -14.66 8.76
N LEU A 76 -10.37 -13.81 8.74
CA LEU A 76 -9.00 -14.25 9.03
C LEU A 76 -8.87 -14.74 10.47
N GLY A 77 -9.48 -14.05 11.44
CA GLY A 77 -9.49 -14.49 12.85
C GLY A 77 -10.18 -15.83 13.03
N GLU A 78 -11.35 -16.00 12.40
CA GLU A 78 -12.11 -17.27 12.45
C GLU A 78 -11.34 -18.41 11.77
N GLN A 79 -10.72 -18.16 10.60
CA GLN A 79 -10.04 -19.18 9.82
C GLN A 79 -8.69 -19.60 10.43
N LEU A 80 -7.93 -18.66 10.98
CA LEU A 80 -6.58 -18.91 11.51
C LEU A 80 -6.59 -19.28 13.00
N GLY A 81 -7.64 -18.88 13.74
CA GLY A 81 -7.83 -19.17 15.15
C GLY A 81 -6.90 -18.38 16.08
N ASP A 82 -7.09 -18.56 17.39
CA ASP A 82 -6.40 -17.80 18.45
C ASP A 82 -4.86 -18.01 18.50
N GLY A 83 -4.34 -19.02 17.82
CA GLY A 83 -2.90 -19.30 17.73
C GLY A 83 -2.17 -18.38 16.74
N PHE A 84 -2.88 -17.65 15.89
CA PHE A 84 -2.29 -16.71 14.95
C PHE A 84 -2.27 -15.30 15.56
N PRO A 85 -1.18 -14.51 15.38
CA PRO A 85 -1.12 -13.14 15.90
C PRO A 85 -2.23 -12.26 15.34
N SER A 86 -2.77 -11.35 16.17
CA SER A 86 -3.74 -10.33 15.74
C SER A 86 -3.14 -9.45 14.64
N VAL A 87 -3.95 -9.16 13.61
CA VAL A 87 -3.58 -8.18 12.57
C VAL A 87 -3.62 -6.73 13.07
N GLU A 88 -3.97 -6.52 14.35
CA GLU A 88 -4.06 -5.21 14.98
C GLU A 88 -4.91 -4.21 14.16
N PHE A 89 -6.10 -4.66 13.71
CA PHE A 89 -7.01 -3.76 13.00
C PHE A 89 -7.58 -2.71 13.96
N ASP A 90 -7.16 -1.47 13.77
CA ASP A 90 -7.50 -0.35 14.63
C ASP A 90 -8.25 0.73 13.82
N PRO A 91 -9.59 0.81 13.94
CA PRO A 91 -10.42 1.83 13.28
C PRO A 91 -10.39 3.16 14.07
N LYS A 92 -9.19 3.66 14.33
CA LYS A 92 -8.94 4.82 15.18
C LYS A 92 -9.35 6.17 14.56
N GLY A 93 -9.59 6.19 13.25
CA GLY A 93 -9.82 7.43 12.51
C GLY A 93 -8.53 8.20 12.19
N GLY A 94 -8.67 9.18 11.30
CA GLY A 94 -7.62 10.11 10.89
C GLY A 94 -7.94 11.55 11.30
N LEU A 95 -6.92 12.32 11.63
CA LEU A 95 -7.03 13.75 11.91
C LEU A 95 -5.99 14.51 11.08
N VAL A 96 -6.48 15.29 10.11
CA VAL A 96 -5.63 16.19 9.32
C VAL A 96 -5.73 17.59 9.91
N VAL A 97 -4.58 18.20 10.20
CA VAL A 97 -4.54 19.54 10.76
C VAL A 97 -3.67 20.46 9.89
N ALA A 98 -4.09 21.71 9.75
CA ALA A 98 -3.25 22.77 9.21
C ALA A 98 -2.66 23.56 10.37
N THR A 99 -1.35 23.61 10.46
CA THR A 99 -0.61 24.37 11.49
C THR A 99 -0.23 25.76 11.04
N THR A 100 -0.62 26.14 9.82
CA THR A 100 -0.39 27.47 9.23
C THR A 100 -1.66 27.98 8.55
N THR A 101 -1.83 29.31 8.54
CA THR A 101 -2.94 29.96 7.86
C THR A 101 -2.96 29.65 6.34
N ALA A 102 -1.77 29.51 5.73
CA ALA A 102 -1.64 29.14 4.32
C ALA A 102 -2.15 27.72 4.02
N GLY A 103 -2.02 26.80 4.97
CA GLY A 103 -2.49 25.42 4.80
C GLY A 103 -3.99 25.23 5.08
N ALA A 104 -4.62 26.16 5.80
CA ALA A 104 -6.00 25.98 6.25
C ALA A 104 -7.02 25.97 5.08
N GLY A 105 -6.96 26.94 4.19
CA GLY A 105 -7.85 27.01 3.02
C GLY A 105 -7.76 25.74 2.14
N PRO A 106 -6.57 25.38 1.64
CA PRO A 106 -6.37 24.17 0.85
C PRO A 106 -6.88 22.89 1.53
N LEU A 107 -6.68 22.71 2.85
CA LEU A 107 -7.20 21.57 3.59
C LEU A 107 -8.73 21.50 3.54
N LEU A 108 -9.40 22.62 3.82
CA LEU A 108 -10.87 22.69 3.84
C LEU A 108 -11.48 22.49 2.44
N ASP A 109 -10.85 23.05 1.41
CA ASP A 109 -11.26 22.86 0.01
C ASP A 109 -11.10 21.40 -0.42
N PHE A 110 -10.00 20.77 -0.02
CA PHE A 110 -9.77 19.35 -0.27
C PHE A 110 -10.82 18.48 0.41
N ALA A 111 -11.07 18.69 1.70
CA ALA A 111 -12.12 17.99 2.44
C ALA A 111 -13.51 18.20 1.83
N ALA A 112 -13.82 19.41 1.38
CA ALA A 112 -15.08 19.69 0.67
C ALA A 112 -15.19 18.92 -0.64
N SER A 113 -14.09 18.76 -1.39
CA SER A 113 -14.05 17.94 -2.61
C SER A 113 -14.28 16.45 -2.32
N GLN A 114 -13.67 15.93 -1.25
CA GLN A 114 -13.83 14.56 -0.80
C GLN A 114 -15.27 14.25 -0.34
N ARG A 115 -15.91 15.17 0.43
CA ARG A 115 -17.33 15.02 0.81
C ARG A 115 -18.24 14.87 -0.41
N ARG A 116 -17.99 15.64 -1.49
CA ARG A 116 -18.76 15.48 -2.75
C ARG A 116 -18.56 14.12 -3.40
N SER A 117 -17.48 13.43 -3.08
CA SER A 117 -17.15 12.07 -3.55
C SER A 117 -17.52 10.99 -2.52
N GLY A 118 -18.29 11.33 -1.48
CA GLY A 118 -18.82 10.36 -0.52
C GLY A 118 -17.91 10.01 0.65
N VAL A 119 -16.79 10.72 0.86
CA VAL A 119 -15.94 10.54 2.05
C VAL A 119 -16.54 11.28 3.24
N ASP A 120 -16.56 10.64 4.41
CA ASP A 120 -16.96 11.26 5.66
C ASP A 120 -15.81 12.14 6.21
N ALA A 121 -15.61 13.30 5.58
CA ALA A 121 -14.62 14.30 5.97
C ALA A 121 -15.28 15.40 6.80
N ARG A 122 -15.08 15.39 8.10
CA ARG A 122 -15.74 16.28 9.06
C ARG A 122 -14.82 17.43 9.43
N GLU A 123 -15.18 18.65 9.04
CA GLU A 123 -14.52 19.84 9.54
C GLU A 123 -14.85 19.99 11.04
N ILE A 124 -13.82 20.17 11.86
CA ILE A 124 -13.93 20.34 13.30
C ILE A 124 -13.12 21.56 13.75
N ASP A 125 -13.55 22.17 14.86
CA ASP A 125 -12.80 23.30 15.40
C ASP A 125 -11.51 22.86 16.14
N PRO A 126 -10.53 23.76 16.35
CA PRO A 126 -9.27 23.43 17.00
C PRO A 126 -9.42 22.89 18.44
N ARG A 127 -10.51 23.25 19.16
CA ARG A 127 -10.77 22.73 20.51
C ARG A 127 -11.22 21.28 20.44
N GLU A 128 -12.06 20.95 19.44
CA GLU A 128 -12.47 19.58 19.17
C GLU A 128 -11.27 18.72 18.79
N ALA A 129 -10.41 19.18 17.87
CA ALA A 129 -9.19 18.50 17.51
C ALA A 129 -8.32 18.17 18.74
N ARG A 130 -8.19 19.13 19.66
CA ARG A 130 -7.46 18.92 20.92
C ARG A 130 -8.22 18.09 21.97
N ARG A 131 -9.52 17.90 21.84
CA ARG A 131 -10.24 16.90 22.65
C ARG A 131 -9.97 15.49 22.15
N LEU A 132 -9.90 15.33 20.84
CA LEU A 132 -9.55 14.06 20.21
C LEU A 132 -8.08 13.69 20.49
N GLU A 133 -7.18 14.68 20.40
CA GLU A 133 -5.74 14.54 20.62
C GLU A 133 -5.25 15.55 21.67
N PRO A 134 -5.29 15.21 22.97
CA PRO A 134 -4.99 16.16 24.04
C PRO A 134 -3.57 16.76 24.02
N ASP A 135 -2.60 16.01 23.50
CA ASP A 135 -1.20 16.41 23.40
C ASP A 135 -0.84 17.11 22.08
N LEU A 136 -1.83 17.35 21.21
CA LEU A 136 -1.65 18.04 19.94
C LEU A 136 -1.28 19.52 20.20
N THR A 137 -0.46 20.07 19.31
CA THR A 137 -0.07 21.49 19.36
C THR A 137 -1.28 22.43 19.50
N ALA A 138 -1.08 23.57 20.15
CA ALA A 138 -2.08 24.62 20.23
C ALA A 138 -2.20 25.44 18.92
N CYS A 139 -1.19 25.37 18.06
CA CYS A 139 -1.12 26.12 16.79
C CYS A 139 -1.89 25.33 15.71
N ILE A 140 -3.23 25.38 15.72
CA ILE A 140 -4.10 24.74 14.73
C ILE A 140 -4.97 25.83 14.12
N GLU A 141 -4.88 25.99 12.82
CA GLU A 141 -5.66 26.94 12.01
C GLU A 141 -6.92 26.28 11.40
N ALA A 142 -6.83 24.99 11.05
CA ALA A 142 -7.97 24.17 10.59
C ALA A 142 -7.73 22.70 10.94
N ALA A 143 -8.81 21.94 11.05
CA ALA A 143 -8.77 20.51 11.30
C ALA A 143 -9.93 19.78 10.59
N VAL A 144 -9.65 18.59 10.09
CA VAL A 144 -10.63 17.69 9.47
C VAL A 144 -10.46 16.30 10.07
N TYR A 145 -11.55 15.74 10.56
CA TYR A 145 -11.60 14.38 11.11
C TYR A 145 -12.19 13.39 10.09
N TYR A 146 -11.55 12.24 9.96
CA TYR A 146 -11.91 11.16 9.04
C TYR A 146 -12.19 9.88 9.82
N PRO A 147 -13.43 9.58 10.20
CA PRO A 147 -13.76 8.43 11.05
C PRO A 147 -13.57 7.07 10.36
N GLU A 148 -13.47 7.05 9.04
CA GLU A 148 -13.32 5.82 8.26
C GLU A 148 -11.86 5.35 8.12
N ASP A 149 -10.89 6.19 8.50
CA ASP A 149 -9.49 5.82 8.47
C ASP A 149 -9.18 4.77 9.55
N ALA A 150 -8.32 3.84 9.20
CA ALA A 150 -7.91 2.76 10.08
C ALA A 150 -6.43 2.39 9.88
N GLN A 151 -5.96 1.47 10.70
CA GLN A 151 -4.62 0.92 10.64
C GLN A 151 -4.65 -0.59 10.83
N VAL A 152 -3.67 -1.30 10.27
CA VAL A 152 -3.34 -2.70 10.59
C VAL A 152 -1.85 -2.83 10.83
N GLN A 153 -1.44 -3.91 11.48
CA GLN A 153 -0.02 -4.30 11.49
C GLN A 153 0.33 -4.96 10.14
N PRO A 154 1.09 -4.28 9.27
CA PRO A 154 1.15 -4.63 7.86
C PRO A 154 1.83 -5.98 7.58
N THR A 155 2.85 -6.34 8.38
CA THR A 155 3.53 -7.63 8.24
C THR A 155 2.60 -8.78 8.63
N ILE A 156 1.93 -8.65 9.80
CA ILE A 156 1.01 -9.70 10.27
C ILE A 156 -0.20 -9.80 9.35
N ALA A 157 -0.74 -8.67 8.85
CA ALA A 157 -1.83 -8.71 7.89
C ALA A 157 -1.43 -9.44 6.58
N THR A 158 -0.20 -9.23 6.10
CA THR A 158 0.33 -9.94 4.93
C THR A 158 0.47 -11.44 5.20
N GLU A 159 1.04 -11.80 6.34
CA GLU A 159 1.20 -13.20 6.76
C GLU A 159 -0.16 -13.89 6.97
N ALA A 160 -1.13 -13.20 7.55
CA ALA A 160 -2.49 -13.74 7.75
C ALA A 160 -3.18 -14.04 6.41
N LEU A 161 -3.12 -13.12 5.45
CA LEU A 161 -3.65 -13.34 4.11
C LEU A 161 -2.97 -14.51 3.40
N MET A 162 -1.64 -14.63 3.53
CA MET A 162 -0.87 -15.73 2.96
C MET A 162 -1.19 -17.06 3.64
N ALA A 163 -1.30 -17.08 4.98
CA ALA A 163 -1.68 -18.27 5.74
C ALA A 163 -3.08 -18.76 5.35
N SER A 164 -4.05 -17.84 5.23
CA SER A 164 -5.38 -18.13 4.74
C SER A 164 -5.36 -18.73 3.33
N ALA A 165 -4.62 -18.12 2.39
CA ALA A 165 -4.46 -18.67 1.04
C ALA A 165 -3.92 -20.10 1.04
N ARG A 166 -2.95 -20.40 1.93
CA ARG A 166 -2.38 -21.75 2.06
C ARG A 166 -3.37 -22.76 2.63
N LEU A 167 -4.25 -22.36 3.55
CA LEU A 167 -5.34 -23.21 4.02
C LEU A 167 -6.30 -23.57 2.89
N ASP A 168 -6.52 -22.64 1.95
CA ASP A 168 -7.32 -22.86 0.74
C ASP A 168 -6.53 -23.56 -0.41
N GLY A 169 -5.32 -24.07 -0.12
CA GLY A 169 -4.54 -24.91 -1.02
C GLY A 169 -3.46 -24.16 -1.84
N ALA A 170 -3.27 -22.85 -1.67
CA ALA A 170 -2.18 -22.16 -2.33
C ALA A 170 -0.81 -22.64 -1.88
N ARG A 171 0.14 -22.75 -2.80
CA ARG A 171 1.54 -23.08 -2.50
C ARG A 171 2.36 -21.80 -2.41
N LEU A 172 3.27 -21.74 -1.45
CA LEU A 172 4.24 -20.66 -1.29
C LEU A 172 5.66 -21.19 -1.47
N LEU A 173 6.42 -20.58 -2.36
CA LEU A 173 7.84 -20.88 -2.61
C LEU A 173 8.67 -19.62 -2.37
N GLU A 174 9.16 -19.47 -1.15
CA GLU A 174 10.09 -18.40 -0.77
C GLU A 174 11.48 -18.64 -1.33
N ASN A 175 12.32 -17.60 -1.35
CA ASN A 175 13.69 -17.64 -1.87
C ASN A 175 13.77 -18.18 -3.32
N THR A 176 12.72 -17.92 -4.11
CA THR A 176 12.54 -18.44 -5.46
C THR A 176 12.41 -17.28 -6.45
N PRO A 177 13.51 -16.71 -6.94
CA PRO A 177 13.49 -15.63 -7.93
C PRO A 177 13.04 -16.12 -9.31
N VAL A 178 12.33 -15.25 -10.04
CA VAL A 178 12.08 -15.44 -11.48
C VAL A 178 13.38 -15.19 -12.24
N LEU A 179 13.70 -16.06 -13.19
CA LEU A 179 14.85 -15.94 -14.07
C LEU A 179 14.46 -15.56 -15.52
N GLY A 180 13.25 -15.94 -15.95
CA GLY A 180 12.77 -15.64 -17.30
C GLY A 180 11.39 -16.25 -17.57
N PRO A 181 10.82 -15.99 -18.75
CA PRO A 181 9.52 -16.50 -19.16
C PRO A 181 9.60 -17.96 -19.64
N LEU A 182 8.48 -18.67 -19.48
CA LEU A 182 8.15 -19.84 -20.29
C LEU A 182 7.07 -19.43 -21.29
N LEU A 183 7.35 -19.54 -22.57
CA LEU A 183 6.45 -19.18 -23.65
C LEU A 183 5.98 -20.43 -24.38
N ASP A 184 4.76 -20.41 -24.87
CA ASP A 184 4.27 -21.39 -25.84
C ASP A 184 4.74 -21.04 -27.27
N SER A 185 4.35 -21.87 -28.24
CA SER A 185 4.67 -21.66 -29.65
C SER A 185 4.00 -20.43 -30.27
N ALA A 186 2.99 -19.87 -29.64
CA ALA A 186 2.30 -18.65 -30.05
C ALA A 186 2.87 -17.38 -29.37
N GLY A 187 3.83 -17.54 -28.44
CA GLY A 187 4.43 -16.44 -27.68
C GLY A 187 3.63 -16.05 -26.45
N SER A 188 2.63 -16.82 -26.04
CA SER A 188 1.87 -16.58 -24.79
C SER A 188 2.67 -17.05 -23.59
N LEU A 189 2.56 -16.32 -22.48
CA LEU A 189 3.24 -16.65 -21.23
C LEU A 189 2.50 -17.80 -20.53
N ILE A 190 3.18 -18.95 -20.39
CA ILE A 190 2.63 -20.18 -19.78
C ILE A 190 3.40 -20.59 -18.51
N GLY A 191 4.20 -19.69 -17.95
CA GLY A 191 4.94 -19.93 -16.73
C GLY A 191 6.22 -19.13 -16.64
N VAL A 192 7.05 -19.48 -15.68
CA VAL A 192 8.35 -18.84 -15.41
C VAL A 192 9.43 -19.87 -15.15
N THR A 193 10.70 -19.51 -15.43
CA THR A 193 11.89 -20.26 -15.02
C THR A 193 12.39 -19.75 -13.68
N THR A 194 12.86 -20.66 -12.84
CA THR A 194 13.43 -20.41 -11.52
C THR A 194 14.71 -21.21 -11.32
N PRO A 195 15.53 -20.97 -10.29
CA PRO A 195 16.68 -21.81 -9.98
C PRO A 195 16.32 -23.29 -9.71
N ALA A 196 15.11 -23.56 -9.30
CA ALA A 196 14.60 -24.93 -9.04
C ALA A 196 14.01 -25.62 -10.29
N GLY A 197 13.97 -24.90 -11.43
CA GLY A 197 13.41 -25.39 -12.68
C GLY A 197 12.20 -24.58 -13.17
N GLU A 198 11.46 -25.17 -14.09
CA GLU A 198 10.26 -24.57 -14.69
C GLU A 198 9.04 -24.66 -13.78
N LEU A 199 8.33 -23.55 -13.61
CA LEU A 199 6.99 -23.50 -13.03
C LEU A 199 5.99 -23.16 -14.14
N ARG A 200 5.04 -24.06 -14.39
CA ARG A 200 4.01 -23.91 -15.43
C ARG A 200 2.68 -23.49 -14.80
N GLY A 201 2.04 -22.50 -15.41
CA GLY A 201 0.74 -21.99 -14.98
C GLY A 201 0.02 -21.32 -16.15
N GLY A 202 -1.31 -21.32 -16.10
CA GLY A 202 -2.13 -20.71 -17.15
C GLY A 202 -1.99 -19.19 -17.21
N ARG A 203 -1.59 -18.55 -16.10
CA ARG A 203 -1.38 -17.09 -15.98
C ARG A 203 -0.23 -16.80 -15.03
N VAL A 204 0.47 -15.67 -15.27
CA VAL A 204 1.53 -15.16 -14.37
C VAL A 204 1.11 -13.76 -13.91
N LEU A 205 0.84 -13.60 -12.62
CA LEU A 205 0.48 -12.34 -11.98
C LEU A 205 1.71 -11.70 -11.32
N VAL A 206 2.15 -10.56 -11.83
CA VAL A 206 3.25 -9.78 -11.23
C VAL A 206 2.71 -8.85 -10.15
N ALA A 207 3.02 -9.18 -8.89
CA ALA A 207 2.69 -8.43 -7.67
C ALA A 207 3.95 -8.04 -6.88
N ALA A 208 5.06 -7.76 -7.59
CA ALA A 208 6.39 -7.58 -7.04
C ALA A 208 6.68 -6.15 -6.55
N GLY A 209 5.64 -5.33 -6.33
CA GLY A 209 5.75 -3.96 -5.81
C GLY A 209 6.74 -3.12 -6.64
N PRO A 210 7.71 -2.41 -6.02
CA PRO A 210 8.66 -1.56 -6.74
C PRO A 210 9.59 -2.32 -7.69
N TRP A 211 9.73 -3.64 -7.54
CA TRP A 211 10.52 -4.52 -8.42
C TRP A 211 9.72 -5.06 -9.61
N SER A 212 8.45 -4.67 -9.76
CA SER A 212 7.61 -5.14 -10.87
C SER A 212 8.18 -4.76 -12.25
N ARG A 213 8.89 -3.61 -12.36
CA ARG A 213 9.61 -3.24 -13.58
C ARG A 213 10.69 -4.25 -13.94
N GLU A 214 11.47 -4.69 -12.96
CA GLU A 214 12.56 -5.65 -13.16
C GLU A 214 11.98 -7.02 -13.56
N VAL A 215 10.94 -7.48 -12.84
CA VAL A 215 10.27 -8.75 -13.17
C VAL A 215 9.65 -8.71 -14.57
N ALA A 216 8.91 -7.63 -14.90
CA ALA A 216 8.33 -7.47 -16.24
C ALA A 216 9.42 -7.45 -17.33
N GLY A 217 10.57 -6.80 -17.06
CA GLY A 217 11.73 -6.80 -17.96
C GLY A 217 12.31 -8.18 -18.19
N LEU A 218 12.42 -9.02 -17.15
CA LEU A 218 12.83 -10.43 -17.28
C LEU A 218 11.84 -11.23 -18.14
N LEU A 219 10.56 -10.87 -18.10
CA LEU A 219 9.50 -11.48 -18.91
C LEU A 219 9.41 -10.88 -20.33
N GLY A 220 10.24 -9.90 -20.69
CA GLY A 220 10.30 -9.30 -22.02
C GLY A 220 9.37 -8.10 -22.24
N VAL A 221 8.81 -7.52 -21.18
CA VAL A 221 7.85 -6.39 -21.26
C VAL A 221 8.31 -5.22 -20.41
N HIS A 222 8.23 -4.00 -20.94
CA HIS A 222 8.53 -2.79 -20.17
C HIS A 222 7.33 -2.36 -19.31
N LEU A 223 7.60 -2.07 -18.01
CA LEU A 223 6.65 -1.52 -17.06
C LEU A 223 7.23 -0.26 -16.39
N PRO A 224 6.49 0.87 -16.29
CA PRO A 224 7.05 2.15 -15.84
C PRO A 224 7.06 2.33 -14.31
N VAL A 225 6.95 1.26 -13.53
CA VAL A 225 7.06 1.32 -12.07
C VAL A 225 8.45 1.77 -11.66
N ARG A 226 8.54 2.72 -10.73
CA ARG A 226 9.80 3.22 -10.16
C ARG A 226 9.79 3.13 -8.62
N PRO A 227 10.93 2.86 -7.98
CA PRO A 227 11.02 2.90 -6.53
C PRO A 227 11.01 4.34 -6.03
N ARG A 228 10.13 4.67 -5.07
CA ARG A 228 10.09 5.96 -4.38
C ARG A 228 10.40 5.72 -2.90
N ARG A 229 11.62 6.10 -2.48
CA ARG A 229 12.15 5.89 -1.13
C ARG A 229 11.31 6.64 -0.10
N GLY A 230 11.07 6.00 1.07
CA GLY A 230 10.50 6.62 2.26
C GLY A 230 11.17 6.11 3.52
N GLU A 231 11.27 6.97 4.53
CA GLU A 231 11.90 6.68 5.83
C GLU A 231 10.95 7.02 6.97
N LEU A 232 11.06 6.27 8.05
CA LEU A 232 10.24 6.35 9.25
C LEU A 232 11.12 6.25 10.50
N LEU A 233 10.66 6.88 11.59
CA LEU A 233 11.18 6.71 12.94
C LEU A 233 10.17 5.94 13.79
N VAL A 234 10.68 5.15 14.72
CA VAL A 234 9.88 4.45 15.73
C VAL A 234 10.41 4.77 17.10
N THR A 235 9.54 5.26 17.98
CA THR A 235 9.93 5.55 19.36
C THR A 235 10.05 4.28 20.20
N THR A 236 10.69 4.39 21.35
CA THR A 236 10.51 3.40 22.42
C THR A 236 9.05 3.40 22.87
N ARG A 237 8.63 2.27 23.45
CA ARG A 237 7.29 2.12 24.01
C ARG A 237 7.03 3.21 25.07
N MET A 238 5.86 3.82 25.00
CA MET A 238 5.42 4.84 25.96
C MET A 238 3.94 4.63 26.33
N ARG A 239 3.47 5.36 27.33
CA ARG A 239 2.02 5.42 27.63
C ARG A 239 1.27 5.91 26.40
N HIS A 240 0.11 5.33 26.11
CA HIS A 240 -0.74 5.73 24.99
C HIS A 240 -1.15 7.20 25.11
N ARG A 241 -0.81 8.00 24.11
CA ARG A 241 -0.99 9.46 24.10
C ARG A 241 -1.43 10.01 22.75
N ILE A 242 -1.38 9.20 21.70
CA ILE A 242 -1.83 9.54 20.34
C ILE A 242 -2.91 8.53 20.00
N PHE A 243 -4.11 9.01 19.74
CA PHE A 243 -5.33 8.19 19.68
C PHE A 243 -5.82 7.97 18.24
N HIS A 244 -5.39 8.83 17.32
CA HIS A 244 -5.73 8.79 15.91
C HIS A 244 -4.45 8.78 15.06
N LYS A 245 -4.62 8.59 13.76
CA LYS A 245 -3.56 8.92 12.81
C LYS A 245 -3.59 10.41 12.54
N VAL A 246 -2.54 11.13 12.94
CA VAL A 246 -2.48 12.59 12.82
C VAL A 246 -1.42 12.99 11.80
N TYR A 247 -1.78 13.89 10.88
CA TYR A 247 -0.83 14.46 9.94
C TYR A 247 -1.13 15.91 9.57
N ASP A 248 -0.07 16.63 9.20
CA ASP A 248 -0.19 18.01 8.74
C ASP A 248 -0.73 18.04 7.31
N ALA A 249 -1.45 19.08 6.95
CA ALA A 249 -2.06 19.29 5.64
C ALA A 249 -1.04 19.22 4.47
N ASP A 250 0.25 19.47 4.73
CA ASP A 250 1.32 19.35 3.73
C ASP A 250 1.51 17.90 3.22
N TYR A 251 1.05 16.90 3.98
CA TYR A 251 1.11 15.50 3.60
C TYR A 251 0.31 15.20 2.32
N VAL A 252 -0.88 15.76 2.18
CA VAL A 252 -1.77 15.52 1.03
C VAL A 252 -1.10 16.00 -0.27
N GLY A 253 -0.53 17.21 -0.26
CA GLY A 253 0.22 17.74 -1.40
C GLY A 253 1.44 16.88 -1.78
N ALA A 254 2.13 16.32 -0.79
CA ALA A 254 3.29 15.45 -1.03
C ALA A 254 2.91 14.08 -1.62
N VAL A 255 1.72 13.54 -1.30
CA VAL A 255 1.24 12.26 -1.87
C VAL A 255 1.05 12.37 -3.38
N GLY A 256 0.37 13.40 -3.85
CA GLY A 256 0.07 13.62 -5.26
C GLY A 256 1.18 14.33 -6.06
N SER A 257 2.39 14.49 -5.51
CA SER A 257 3.47 15.20 -6.18
C SER A 257 4.32 14.32 -7.08
N ASP A 258 4.58 14.80 -8.30
CA ASP A 258 5.53 14.21 -9.26
C ASP A 258 6.99 14.62 -8.98
N ASP A 259 7.24 15.46 -7.99
CA ASP A 259 8.57 15.97 -7.69
C ASP A 259 9.51 14.85 -7.25
N ASP A 260 10.63 14.70 -7.97
CA ASP A 260 11.67 13.71 -7.70
C ASP A 260 12.53 14.09 -6.48
N THR A 261 12.48 15.34 -6.03
CA THR A 261 13.24 15.85 -4.90
C THR A 261 12.70 15.33 -3.57
N LEU A 262 13.51 15.53 -2.52
CA LEU A 262 13.11 15.16 -1.17
C LEU A 262 11.87 15.95 -0.73
N GLN A 263 10.85 15.21 -0.33
CA GLN A 263 9.68 15.75 0.36
C GLN A 263 9.54 15.07 1.72
N THR A 264 9.27 15.85 2.75
CA THR A 264 8.98 15.34 4.09
C THR A 264 7.65 15.90 4.57
N SER A 265 6.89 15.10 5.27
CA SER A 265 5.61 15.49 5.88
C SER A 265 5.50 14.87 7.26
N SER A 266 4.65 15.46 8.10
CA SER A 266 4.41 14.95 9.44
C SER A 266 3.26 13.96 9.41
N VAL A 267 3.54 12.72 9.78
CA VAL A 267 2.56 11.66 10.01
C VAL A 267 2.91 11.01 11.34
N VAL A 268 2.00 11.00 12.29
CA VAL A 268 2.26 10.49 13.64
C VAL A 268 1.10 9.61 14.08
N GLU A 269 1.40 8.39 14.51
CA GLU A 269 0.40 7.45 15.01
C GLU A 269 0.99 6.50 16.05
N SER A 270 0.18 6.06 17.00
CA SER A 270 0.54 5.01 17.95
C SER A 270 0.16 3.64 17.41
N THR A 271 0.97 2.64 17.77
CA THR A 271 0.60 1.23 17.63
C THR A 271 -0.07 0.73 18.91
N GLU A 272 -0.76 -0.40 18.85
CA GLU A 272 -1.36 -1.06 20.02
C GLU A 272 -0.31 -1.35 21.10
N SER A 273 0.92 -1.68 20.71
CA SER A 273 2.03 -1.93 21.63
C SER A 273 2.54 -0.69 22.36
N GLY A 274 2.11 0.52 21.97
CA GLY A 274 2.50 1.81 22.58
C GLY A 274 3.79 2.41 22.01
N THR A 275 4.29 1.92 20.88
CA THR A 275 5.31 2.65 20.10
C THR A 275 4.63 3.71 19.24
N VAL A 276 5.34 4.79 18.92
CA VAL A 276 4.85 5.82 17.99
C VAL A 276 5.65 5.71 16.69
N LEU A 277 4.92 5.57 15.59
CA LEU A 277 5.44 5.67 14.24
C LEU A 277 5.44 7.13 13.81
N ILE A 278 6.55 7.60 13.28
CA ILE A 278 6.73 8.98 12.84
C ILE A 278 7.22 8.95 11.39
N GLY A 279 6.42 9.41 10.48
CA GLY A 279 6.69 9.51 9.05
C GLY A 279 6.46 10.93 8.55
N SER A 280 6.65 11.13 7.31
CA SER A 280 7.28 10.29 6.32
C SER A 280 8.13 11.12 5.39
N SER A 281 8.98 10.46 4.62
CA SER A 281 9.67 11.10 3.50
C SER A 281 9.30 10.46 2.17
N ARG A 282 9.57 11.17 1.05
CA ARG A 282 9.43 10.70 -0.32
C ARG A 282 10.59 11.25 -1.14
N GLN A 283 11.25 10.37 -1.90
CA GLN A 283 12.32 10.77 -2.82
C GLN A 283 12.52 9.70 -3.89
N GLN A 284 12.78 10.10 -5.14
CA GLN A 284 13.15 9.19 -6.22
C GLN A 284 14.68 9.09 -6.30
N VAL A 285 15.25 8.10 -5.66
CA VAL A 285 16.70 7.81 -5.59
C VAL A 285 17.04 6.39 -6.05
N GLY A 286 16.18 5.80 -6.89
CA GLY A 286 16.31 4.39 -7.23
C GLY A 286 16.17 3.50 -6.00
N PHE A 287 16.90 2.38 -5.99
CA PHE A 287 16.93 1.46 -4.84
C PHE A 287 18.04 1.79 -3.82
N ASP A 288 18.42 3.07 -3.67
CA ASP A 288 19.35 3.48 -2.61
C ASP A 288 18.67 3.31 -1.24
N ALA A 289 19.16 2.32 -0.47
CA ALA A 289 18.62 1.96 0.83
C ALA A 289 19.32 2.67 2.02
N ARG A 290 20.32 3.54 1.76
CA ARG A 290 21.05 4.23 2.82
C ARG A 290 20.13 5.18 3.60
N PHE A 291 20.24 5.17 4.92
CA PHE A 291 19.54 6.12 5.77
C PHE A 291 20.19 7.51 5.70
N ARG A 292 19.35 8.52 5.69
CA ARG A 292 19.77 9.92 5.70
C ARG A 292 19.39 10.58 7.01
N VAL A 293 20.40 10.90 7.81
CA VAL A 293 20.22 11.51 9.14
C VAL A 293 19.54 12.88 9.05
N ASP A 294 19.83 13.66 8.01
CA ASP A 294 19.17 14.94 7.71
C ASP A 294 17.67 14.77 7.51
N VAL A 295 17.26 13.76 6.74
CA VAL A 295 15.84 13.41 6.50
C VAL A 295 15.15 12.99 7.80
N LEU A 296 15.79 12.10 8.56
CA LEU A 296 15.22 11.64 9.84
C LEU A 296 15.08 12.79 10.85
N SER A 297 16.06 13.71 10.87
CA SER A 297 16.00 14.90 11.72
C SER A 297 14.86 15.85 11.32
N GLU A 298 14.61 16.01 10.03
CA GLU A 298 13.50 16.84 9.54
C GLU A 298 12.14 16.23 9.88
N ILE A 299 11.97 14.92 9.67
CA ILE A 299 10.75 14.19 10.06
C ILE A 299 10.49 14.34 11.56
N ALA A 300 11.52 14.15 12.41
CA ALA A 300 11.40 14.33 13.84
C ALA A 300 11.01 15.76 14.22
N ALA A 301 11.63 16.77 13.61
CA ALA A 301 11.31 18.18 13.86
C ALA A 301 9.86 18.52 13.49
N LYS A 302 9.36 17.98 12.37
CA LYS A 302 7.95 18.13 11.96
C LYS A 302 6.99 17.46 12.96
N ALA A 303 7.30 16.25 13.42
CA ALA A 303 6.49 15.55 14.41
C ALA A 303 6.44 16.27 15.76
N ILE A 304 7.56 16.85 16.21
CA ILE A 304 7.65 17.65 17.44
C ILE A 304 6.76 18.92 17.31
N ARG A 305 6.64 19.52 16.14
CA ARG A 305 5.71 20.64 15.94
C ARG A 305 4.26 20.23 16.12
N LEU A 306 3.87 19.04 15.68
CA LEU A 306 2.52 18.49 15.90
C LEU A 306 2.30 18.07 17.35
N PHE A 307 3.24 17.32 17.91
CA PHE A 307 3.19 16.78 19.26
C PHE A 307 4.44 17.18 20.06
N PRO A 308 4.44 18.34 20.75
CA PRO A 308 5.64 18.86 21.44
C PRO A 308 6.25 17.91 22.46
N PHE A 309 5.48 17.00 23.05
CA PHE A 309 6.01 16.02 23.99
C PHE A 309 7.00 15.03 23.36
N LEU A 310 6.96 14.82 22.05
CA LEU A 310 7.88 13.96 21.32
C LEU A 310 9.33 14.46 21.38
N ALA A 311 9.57 15.73 21.73
CA ALA A 311 10.92 16.25 21.97
C ALA A 311 11.70 15.47 23.04
N ASN A 312 11.00 14.78 23.95
CA ASN A 312 11.57 13.96 25.02
C ASN A 312 11.47 12.46 24.74
N ALA A 313 10.96 12.07 23.58
CA ALA A 313 10.84 10.67 23.23
C ALA A 313 12.17 10.08 22.75
N ALA A 314 12.48 8.85 23.16
CA ALA A 314 13.63 8.14 22.64
C ALA A 314 13.24 7.39 21.34
N VAL A 315 14.07 7.47 20.32
CA VAL A 315 13.94 6.68 19.09
C VAL A 315 14.57 5.31 19.33
N MET A 316 13.80 4.26 19.10
CA MET A 316 14.24 2.87 19.21
C MET A 316 14.90 2.39 17.93
N ARG A 317 14.32 2.74 16.77
CA ARG A 317 14.81 2.36 15.45
C ARG A 317 14.32 3.33 14.38
N SER A 318 14.97 3.27 13.23
CA SER A 318 14.47 3.79 11.96
C SER A 318 14.39 2.66 10.94
N TYR A 319 13.45 2.76 10.03
CA TYR A 319 13.38 1.88 8.86
C TYR A 319 12.86 2.64 7.65
N GLY A 320 13.02 2.05 6.48
CA GLY A 320 12.54 2.65 5.26
C GLY A 320 12.32 1.62 4.18
N GLY A 321 11.52 1.99 3.20
CA GLY A 321 11.13 1.14 2.09
C GLY A 321 10.99 1.91 0.78
N PHE A 322 10.58 1.19 -0.22
CA PHE A 322 10.38 1.72 -1.57
C PHE A 322 8.92 1.55 -1.97
N ARG A 323 8.24 2.67 -2.25
CA ARG A 323 6.89 2.64 -2.80
C ARG A 323 6.96 2.36 -4.29
N PRO A 324 6.07 1.52 -4.84
CA PRO A 324 5.96 1.31 -6.29
C PRO A 324 5.28 2.51 -6.96
N PHE A 325 6.05 3.55 -7.28
CA PHE A 325 5.56 4.77 -7.91
C PHE A 325 5.14 4.52 -9.36
N MET A 326 4.00 5.07 -9.73
CA MET A 326 3.47 5.08 -11.10
C MET A 326 3.37 6.52 -11.63
N PRO A 327 3.73 6.76 -12.89
CA PRO A 327 3.77 8.11 -13.44
C PRO A 327 2.38 8.76 -13.61
N ASP A 328 1.30 8.02 -13.47
CA ASP A 328 -0.08 8.52 -13.50
C ASP A 328 -0.81 8.27 -12.18
N HIS A 329 -0.09 7.93 -11.11
CA HIS A 329 -0.58 7.70 -9.74
C HIS A 329 -1.71 6.66 -9.61
N LEU A 330 -1.85 5.74 -10.56
CA LEU A 330 -2.83 4.66 -10.48
C LEU A 330 -2.15 3.29 -10.58
N PRO A 331 -2.57 2.30 -9.80
CA PRO A 331 -2.06 0.95 -9.93
C PRO A 331 -2.42 0.35 -11.30
N ILE A 332 -1.68 -0.67 -11.71
CA ILE A 332 -2.05 -1.53 -12.83
C ILE A 332 -2.66 -2.80 -12.26
N ILE A 333 -3.90 -3.09 -12.68
CA ILE A 333 -4.67 -4.25 -12.25
C ILE A 333 -5.30 -4.88 -13.49
N GLY A 334 -4.89 -6.09 -13.86
CA GLY A 334 -5.42 -6.82 -15.01
C GLY A 334 -4.37 -7.37 -15.95
N GLU A 335 -4.82 -7.92 -17.07
CA GLU A 335 -3.97 -8.54 -18.09
C GLU A 335 -3.21 -7.50 -18.92
N ASP A 336 -1.99 -7.87 -19.34
CA ASP A 336 -1.21 -7.08 -20.28
C ASP A 336 -1.60 -7.43 -21.72
N PRO A 337 -2.15 -6.49 -22.49
CA PRO A 337 -2.58 -6.77 -23.85
C PRO A 337 -1.43 -7.09 -24.82
N ARG A 338 -0.18 -6.82 -24.41
CA ARG A 338 1.03 -7.04 -25.21
C ARG A 338 1.56 -8.47 -25.10
N MET A 339 1.19 -9.18 -24.01
CA MET A 339 1.65 -10.56 -23.74
C MET A 339 0.50 -11.36 -23.08
N PRO A 340 -0.23 -12.17 -23.85
CA PRO A 340 -1.28 -13.04 -23.30
C PRO A 340 -0.74 -13.92 -22.17
N GLY A 341 -1.51 -14.05 -21.08
CA GLY A 341 -1.12 -14.78 -19.88
C GLY A 341 -0.31 -13.98 -18.85
N LEU A 342 0.15 -12.77 -19.18
CA LEU A 342 0.81 -11.86 -18.22
C LEU A 342 -0.22 -10.92 -17.58
N TRP A 343 -0.22 -10.88 -16.25
CA TRP A 343 -1.13 -10.09 -15.43
C TRP A 343 -0.36 -9.21 -14.45
N TYR A 344 -0.97 -8.10 -14.03
CA TYR A 344 -0.40 -7.18 -13.05
C TYR A 344 -1.34 -6.89 -11.90
N ALA A 345 -0.78 -6.76 -10.71
CA ALA A 345 -1.36 -6.14 -9.53
C ALA A 345 -0.22 -5.37 -8.83
N THR A 346 0.07 -4.15 -9.30
CA THR A 346 1.24 -3.38 -8.85
C THR A 346 1.07 -1.88 -9.05
N GLY A 347 1.99 -1.07 -8.51
CA GLY A 347 1.95 0.38 -8.70
C GLY A 347 1.07 1.13 -7.69
N HIS A 348 0.75 0.52 -6.55
CA HIS A 348 -0.14 1.08 -5.52
C HIS A 348 0.49 2.19 -4.67
N GLU A 349 1.69 2.63 -4.97
CA GLU A 349 2.45 3.64 -4.23
C GLU A 349 2.46 3.41 -2.71
N GLY A 350 2.05 4.40 -1.92
CA GLY A 350 1.95 4.30 -0.46
C GLY A 350 0.66 3.63 0.05
N ALA A 351 -0.31 3.36 -0.85
CA ALA A 351 -1.64 2.90 -0.48
C ALA A 351 -1.83 1.37 -0.55
N GLY A 352 -0.77 0.60 -0.87
CA GLY A 352 -0.87 -0.83 -1.18
C GLY A 352 -1.53 -1.68 -0.10
N ILE A 353 -1.34 -1.38 1.18
CA ILE A 353 -2.01 -2.10 2.27
C ILE A 353 -3.52 -1.88 2.16
N GLY A 354 -3.94 -0.62 2.15
CA GLY A 354 -5.37 -0.25 2.10
C GLY A 354 -6.09 -0.79 0.86
N LEU A 355 -5.44 -0.73 -0.30
CA LEU A 355 -6.04 -1.10 -1.59
C LEU A 355 -6.01 -2.61 -1.90
N SER A 356 -5.30 -3.42 -1.10
CA SER A 356 -4.96 -4.81 -1.43
C SER A 356 -6.19 -5.70 -1.66
N LEU A 357 -7.20 -5.61 -0.79
CA LEU A 357 -8.38 -6.49 -0.86
C LEU A 357 -9.24 -6.19 -2.10
N ALA A 358 -9.48 -4.92 -2.41
CA ALA A 358 -10.23 -4.55 -3.62
C ALA A 358 -9.45 -4.93 -4.89
N THR A 359 -8.12 -4.73 -4.90
CA THR A 359 -7.25 -5.21 -5.99
C THR A 359 -7.39 -6.70 -6.21
N ALA A 360 -7.37 -7.48 -5.12
CA ALA A 360 -7.47 -8.93 -5.19
C ALA A 360 -8.84 -9.40 -5.73
N GLU A 361 -9.93 -8.74 -5.32
CA GLU A 361 -11.25 -9.06 -5.86
C GLU A 361 -11.38 -8.73 -7.35
N ILE A 362 -10.84 -7.58 -7.78
CA ILE A 362 -10.81 -7.23 -9.22
C ILE A 362 -10.02 -8.29 -10.01
N ILE A 363 -8.85 -8.71 -9.53
CA ILE A 363 -8.05 -9.75 -10.19
C ILE A 363 -8.81 -11.08 -10.26
N ARG A 364 -9.44 -11.51 -9.17
CA ARG A 364 -10.26 -12.72 -9.12
C ARG A 364 -11.38 -12.67 -10.16
N ASP A 365 -12.17 -11.58 -10.15
CA ASP A 365 -13.32 -11.44 -11.01
C ASP A 365 -12.93 -11.42 -12.50
N LEU A 366 -11.89 -10.64 -12.86
CA LEU A 366 -11.37 -10.59 -14.22
C LEU A 366 -10.83 -11.95 -14.68
N MET A 367 -10.10 -12.69 -13.84
CA MET A 367 -9.57 -14.00 -14.19
C MET A 367 -10.67 -15.07 -14.36
N GLN A 368 -11.80 -14.91 -13.68
CA GLN A 368 -12.97 -15.79 -13.81
C GLN A 368 -13.97 -15.31 -14.87
N GLY A 369 -13.73 -14.17 -15.53
CA GLY A 369 -14.66 -13.59 -16.49
C GLY A 369 -15.96 -13.07 -15.85
N LEU A 370 -15.91 -12.72 -14.57
CA LEU A 370 -17.03 -12.16 -13.81
C LEU A 370 -17.04 -10.62 -13.89
N PRO A 371 -18.21 -9.98 -13.73
CA PRO A 371 -18.28 -8.53 -13.62
C PRO A 371 -17.62 -8.06 -12.31
N THR A 372 -16.74 -7.05 -12.40
CA THR A 372 -16.11 -6.43 -11.24
C THR A 372 -17.07 -5.49 -10.50
N ARG A 373 -16.93 -5.39 -9.19
CA ARG A 373 -17.77 -4.51 -8.34
C ARG A 373 -17.62 -3.03 -8.66
N ILE A 374 -16.45 -2.61 -9.09
CA ILE A 374 -16.16 -1.26 -9.59
C ILE A 374 -15.56 -1.37 -10.99
N ASP A 375 -15.64 -0.30 -11.79
CA ASP A 375 -15.04 -0.28 -13.12
C ASP A 375 -13.53 -0.52 -13.05
N ALA A 376 -13.06 -1.59 -13.70
CA ALA A 376 -11.64 -1.97 -13.74
C ALA A 376 -10.87 -1.26 -14.87
N ALA A 377 -11.54 -0.66 -15.84
CA ALA A 377 -10.90 -0.03 -17.00
C ALA A 377 -9.87 1.05 -16.64
N PRO A 378 -10.09 1.92 -15.62
CA PRO A 378 -9.11 2.92 -15.21
C PRO A 378 -7.79 2.34 -14.69
N TYR A 379 -7.77 1.07 -14.26
CA TYR A 379 -6.57 0.40 -13.74
C TYR A 379 -5.91 -0.52 -14.77
N SER A 380 -6.48 -0.65 -15.97
CA SER A 380 -5.95 -1.50 -17.03
C SER A 380 -4.54 -1.04 -17.49
N ALA A 381 -3.70 -2.00 -17.89
CA ALA A 381 -2.43 -1.72 -18.53
C ALA A 381 -2.59 -0.98 -19.88
N SER A 382 -3.77 -1.03 -20.50
CA SER A 382 -4.09 -0.36 -21.78
C SER A 382 -4.68 1.05 -21.61
N ARG A 383 -4.82 1.57 -20.39
CA ARG A 383 -5.36 2.91 -20.15
C ARG A 383 -4.54 4.00 -20.84
N THR A 384 -5.22 5.02 -21.35
CA THR A 384 -4.60 6.08 -22.17
C THR A 384 -3.53 6.87 -21.41
N SER A 385 -3.72 7.14 -20.12
CA SER A 385 -2.77 7.86 -19.26
C SER A 385 -1.42 7.15 -19.15
N LEU A 386 -1.39 5.82 -19.25
CA LEU A 386 -0.18 5.01 -19.14
C LEU A 386 0.55 4.81 -20.48
N ALA A 387 -0.16 4.96 -21.61
CA ALA A 387 0.38 4.67 -22.93
C ALA A 387 1.73 5.36 -23.28
N PRO A 388 1.98 6.63 -22.88
CA PRO A 388 3.28 7.27 -23.15
C PRO A 388 4.47 6.58 -22.46
N TYR A 389 4.23 5.92 -21.35
CA TYR A 389 5.25 5.34 -20.47
C TYR A 389 5.49 3.84 -20.72
N LEU A 390 4.65 3.18 -21.51
CA LEU A 390 4.78 1.74 -21.82
C LEU A 390 5.77 1.43 -22.92
N ARG A 391 6.25 2.44 -23.65
CA ARG A 391 7.31 2.26 -24.64
C ARG A 391 8.66 2.27 -23.95
N ALA A 392 9.52 1.28 -24.23
CA ALA A 392 10.90 1.34 -23.75
C ALA A 392 11.52 2.64 -24.29
N VAL A 393 12.13 3.42 -23.40
CA VAL A 393 13.02 4.50 -23.83
C VAL A 393 14.23 3.81 -24.44
N ALA A 394 14.44 4.00 -25.74
CA ALA A 394 15.53 3.40 -26.49
C ALA A 394 16.90 3.86 -25.98
#